data_fa0082f2f3abf97dee552f6391e832b1
#
_entry.id   fa0082f2f3abf97dee552f6391e832b1
#
_cell.length_a   1.000
_cell.length_b   1.000
_cell.length_c   1.000
_cell.angle_alpha   90.00
_cell.angle_beta   90.00
_cell.angle_gamma   90.00
#
_symmetry.space_group_name_H-M   'P 1'
#
loop_
_entity.id
_entity.type
_entity.pdbx_description
1 polymer ?
#
loop_
_entity_poly.entity_id
_entity_poly.type
_entity_poly.pdbx_seq_one_letter_code
_entity_poly.pdbx_strand_id
1 'polypeptide(L)'
;MMKKTTALSILLLFALSIIAGNRSKKEMRDIAASALATYGVDGKVTRAHSIVEPKLESETGQYVIYSDEVGGFVIVSKRDDVRPVLGRSLAKYDASNIPDGLQWWLKATEASLRSGARASEDADILKVGETVDNFVTTEWDQHSPYNHYCPEDKNGERSVTGCVATAMAMSMHYFKYPAAGTGKGWYSVTTNVEGADPVVDKYEDVAIEGEYKWDEMKDTYMSNALAKNLATLMFDCGKSVGMGYSANSSGAACANIPHALAYNFSYDSLSVNYYMRDFYTDKDWFTLIRNELEIRHPILYSGQDKNNGGHAFLFTGLNTDGMVYVNWGWSGYANGWYAIDNLYIESHNLNFAYGQEMVLGLNPQKTPAEGVENTSLMGFFYDLPFSLSTNENNEILLNDFGIANFSWRLFQGTYKMIIETEEEKPDEYVLNFFRDGEYAYITSNYGHTFSEIPSLNELFSEEGKQFQFPVGNYRAYFLSKSIEESDWQLVRKPGGDYYCYFSVAADGTVKVDNENSLSGIHDVIYSPASNAQTTIYSIDGRKLDSTSSSNVVIMKNGKDVRKVINANR
;
A
#
# COMPACT_ATOMS: atom_id res chain seq x y z
N MET A 1 -30.16 18.03 -67.50
CA MET A 1 -30.64 18.00 -66.12
C MET A 1 -30.20 16.70 -65.47
N MET A 2 -29.04 16.68 -64.84
CA MET A 2 -28.52 15.51 -64.11
C MET A 2 -28.41 15.88 -62.65
N LYS A 3 -29.16 15.18 -61.80
CA LYS A 3 -29.09 15.32 -60.33
C LYS A 3 -27.86 14.55 -59.83
N LYS A 4 -26.94 15.26 -59.23
CA LYS A 4 -25.84 14.63 -58.49
C LYS A 4 -26.37 14.24 -57.09
N THR A 5 -26.41 12.96 -56.85
CA THR A 5 -26.65 12.36 -55.53
C THR A 5 -25.28 12.26 -54.82
N THR A 6 -25.12 13.05 -53.78
CA THR A 6 -23.95 12.96 -52.86
C THR A 6 -24.23 11.84 -51.86
N ALA A 7 -23.50 10.76 -51.95
CA ALA A 7 -23.53 9.71 -50.93
C ALA A 7 -22.68 10.16 -49.71
N LEU A 8 -23.32 10.35 -48.57
CA LEU A 8 -22.69 10.58 -47.28
C LEU A 8 -22.28 9.25 -46.69
N SER A 9 -20.99 8.92 -46.78
CA SER A 9 -20.44 7.73 -46.11
C SER A 9 -20.30 8.04 -44.62
N ILE A 10 -21.25 7.55 -43.82
CA ILE A 10 -21.12 7.51 -42.36
C ILE A 10 -20.17 6.38 -42.03
N LEU A 11 -18.94 6.72 -41.66
CA LEU A 11 -17.97 5.79 -41.08
C LEU A 11 -18.45 5.51 -39.63
N LEU A 12 -19.16 4.40 -39.44
CA LEU A 12 -19.43 3.86 -38.10
C LEU A 12 -18.11 3.27 -37.59
N LEU A 13 -17.38 3.99 -36.77
CA LEU A 13 -16.37 3.44 -35.89
C LEU A 13 -17.10 2.58 -34.83
N PHE A 14 -17.22 1.30 -35.10
CA PHE A 14 -17.48 0.32 -34.06
C PHE A 14 -16.21 0.26 -33.20
N ALA A 15 -16.22 0.92 -32.07
CA ALA A 15 -15.39 0.53 -30.95
C ALA A 15 -15.83 -0.91 -30.61
N LEU A 16 -15.07 -1.89 -31.05
CA LEU A 16 -15.16 -3.26 -30.54
C LEU A 16 -14.71 -3.18 -29.07
N SER A 17 -15.65 -2.90 -28.17
CA SER A 17 -15.49 -3.32 -26.78
C SER A 17 -15.29 -4.82 -26.85
N ILE A 18 -14.06 -5.28 -26.59
CA ILE A 18 -13.75 -6.69 -26.39
C ILE A 18 -14.57 -7.08 -25.17
N ILE A 19 -15.74 -7.71 -25.42
CA ILE A 19 -16.52 -8.32 -24.34
C ILE A 19 -15.63 -9.46 -23.85
N ALA A 20 -15.14 -9.36 -22.62
CA ALA A 20 -14.39 -10.43 -21.95
C ALA A 20 -15.21 -11.72 -22.09
N GLY A 21 -14.62 -12.72 -22.72
CA GLY A 21 -15.20 -14.06 -22.85
C GLY A 21 -14.91 -14.87 -21.58
N ASN A 22 -15.64 -15.95 -21.43
CA ASN A 22 -15.35 -16.93 -20.40
C ASN A 22 -14.58 -18.10 -21.02
N ARG A 23 -13.51 -18.55 -20.34
CA ARG A 23 -12.82 -19.80 -20.68
C ARG A 23 -13.77 -20.98 -20.59
N SER A 24 -13.68 -21.88 -21.56
CA SER A 24 -14.43 -23.13 -21.56
C SER A 24 -13.98 -24.04 -20.40
N LYS A 25 -14.86 -24.95 -19.94
CA LYS A 25 -14.51 -25.93 -18.90
C LYS A 25 -13.31 -26.79 -19.29
N LYS A 26 -13.19 -27.13 -20.59
CA LYS A 26 -12.04 -27.89 -21.11
C LYS A 26 -10.75 -27.07 -20.98
N GLU A 27 -10.77 -25.83 -21.41
CA GLU A 27 -9.62 -24.93 -21.35
C GLU A 27 -9.14 -24.72 -19.90
N MET A 28 -10.06 -24.45 -18.95
CA MET A 28 -9.72 -24.32 -17.54
C MET A 28 -9.10 -25.59 -16.96
N ARG A 29 -9.60 -26.77 -17.36
CA ARG A 29 -9.05 -28.06 -16.94
C ARG A 29 -7.66 -28.29 -17.53
N ASP A 30 -7.43 -27.94 -18.81
CA ASP A 30 -6.12 -28.06 -19.47
C ASP A 30 -5.08 -27.12 -18.80
N ILE A 31 -5.47 -25.89 -18.45
CA ILE A 31 -4.66 -24.94 -17.67
C ILE A 31 -4.30 -25.55 -16.31
N ALA A 32 -5.29 -26.07 -15.59
CA ALA A 32 -5.08 -26.69 -14.29
C ALA A 32 -4.13 -27.89 -14.37
N ALA A 33 -4.31 -28.77 -15.37
CA ALA A 33 -3.43 -29.92 -15.59
C ALA A 33 -1.98 -29.49 -15.84
N SER A 34 -1.78 -28.45 -16.65
CA SER A 34 -0.44 -27.91 -16.92
C SER A 34 0.18 -27.30 -15.67
N ALA A 35 -0.57 -26.49 -14.91
CA ALA A 35 -0.07 -25.83 -13.71
C ALA A 35 0.29 -26.82 -12.59
N LEU A 36 -0.52 -27.88 -12.40
CA LEU A 36 -0.26 -28.93 -11.42
C LEU A 36 0.91 -29.83 -11.83
N ALA A 37 1.08 -30.11 -13.14
CA ALA A 37 2.18 -30.94 -13.64
C ALA A 37 3.56 -30.28 -13.55
N THR A 38 3.63 -28.94 -13.61
CA THR A 38 4.90 -28.20 -13.59
C THR A 38 5.39 -27.85 -12.19
N TYR A 39 4.59 -28.11 -11.16
CA TYR A 39 4.90 -27.72 -9.78
C TYR A 39 5.58 -28.90 -9.05
N GLY A 40 6.90 -28.81 -8.87
CA GLY A 40 7.69 -29.78 -8.10
C GLY A 40 8.09 -29.22 -6.74
N VAL A 41 8.53 -30.09 -5.83
CA VAL A 41 9.19 -29.71 -4.57
C VAL A 41 10.48 -28.99 -4.94
N ASP A 42 10.79 -27.86 -4.32
CA ASP A 42 11.99 -27.04 -4.53
C ASP A 42 12.05 -26.21 -5.83
N GLY A 43 10.90 -25.81 -6.43
CA GLY A 43 10.91 -24.99 -7.64
C GLY A 43 11.53 -25.68 -8.88
N LYS A 44 12.03 -26.90 -8.74
CA LYS A 44 12.55 -27.70 -9.83
C LYS A 44 11.45 -28.57 -10.41
N VAL A 45 11.27 -28.51 -11.73
CA VAL A 45 10.38 -29.39 -12.48
C VAL A 45 10.86 -30.85 -12.31
N THR A 46 10.36 -31.53 -11.29
CA THR A 46 10.75 -32.92 -10.99
C THR A 46 9.72 -33.95 -11.42
N ARG A 47 8.57 -33.53 -11.97
CA ARG A 47 7.56 -34.44 -12.52
C ARG A 47 7.65 -34.51 -14.04
N ALA A 48 8.49 -35.40 -14.52
CA ALA A 48 8.39 -35.87 -15.89
C ALA A 48 7.10 -36.71 -16.03
N HIS A 49 6.11 -36.19 -16.76
CA HIS A 49 5.15 -36.98 -17.56
C HIS A 49 4.13 -37.89 -16.85
N SER A 50 3.58 -37.51 -15.70
CA SER A 50 2.27 -38.09 -15.34
C SER A 50 1.17 -37.20 -15.92
N ILE A 51 0.24 -37.78 -16.63
CA ILE A 51 -1.00 -37.09 -17.02
C ILE A 51 -1.73 -36.79 -15.73
N VAL A 52 -1.74 -35.50 -15.35
CA VAL A 52 -2.50 -35.03 -14.19
C VAL A 52 -3.95 -34.89 -14.61
N GLU A 53 -4.86 -35.62 -13.98
CA GLU A 53 -6.29 -35.40 -14.11
C GLU A 53 -6.75 -34.45 -13.00
N PRO A 54 -7.01 -33.15 -13.31
CA PRO A 54 -7.46 -32.22 -12.30
C PRO A 54 -8.86 -32.56 -11.79
N LYS A 55 -8.99 -32.65 -10.48
CA LYS A 55 -10.26 -32.81 -9.78
C LYS A 55 -10.84 -31.44 -9.44
N LEU A 56 -12.08 -31.16 -9.81
CA LEU A 56 -12.78 -29.93 -9.40
C LEU A 56 -13.11 -29.98 -7.91
N GLU A 57 -12.60 -29.01 -7.15
CA GLU A 57 -12.83 -28.89 -5.71
C GLU A 57 -13.87 -27.80 -5.38
N SER A 58 -13.80 -26.66 -6.08
CA SER A 58 -14.71 -25.53 -5.84
C SER A 58 -14.88 -24.71 -7.12
N GLU A 59 -16.02 -24.06 -7.24
CA GLU A 59 -16.36 -23.19 -8.37
C GLU A 59 -17.16 -21.97 -7.89
N THR A 60 -16.72 -20.79 -8.30
CA THR A 60 -17.43 -19.51 -8.08
C THR A 60 -17.87 -18.89 -9.41
N GLY A 61 -18.41 -17.68 -9.38
CA GLY A 61 -18.72 -16.90 -10.59
C GLY A 61 -17.49 -16.52 -11.40
N GLN A 62 -16.32 -16.38 -10.78
CA GLN A 62 -15.12 -15.80 -11.37
C GLN A 62 -13.95 -16.76 -11.54
N TYR A 63 -13.86 -17.80 -10.73
CA TYR A 63 -12.77 -18.77 -10.78
C TYR A 63 -13.23 -20.19 -10.42
N VAL A 64 -12.35 -21.14 -10.69
CA VAL A 64 -12.48 -22.54 -10.29
C VAL A 64 -11.22 -22.99 -9.55
N ILE A 65 -11.36 -23.90 -8.58
CA ILE A 65 -10.25 -24.53 -7.87
C ILE A 65 -10.18 -26.00 -8.27
N TYR A 66 -9.02 -26.40 -8.76
CA TYR A 66 -8.70 -27.80 -9.09
C TYR A 66 -7.59 -28.30 -8.18
N SER A 67 -7.63 -29.59 -7.84
CA SER A 67 -6.55 -30.30 -7.16
C SER A 67 -6.10 -31.51 -7.96
N ASP A 68 -4.99 -32.13 -7.56
CA ASP A 68 -4.59 -33.46 -7.99
C ASP A 68 -4.57 -34.47 -6.84
N GLU A 69 -4.43 -35.77 -7.17
CA GLU A 69 -4.42 -36.84 -6.16
C GLU A 69 -3.14 -36.87 -5.31
N VAL A 70 -2.07 -36.27 -5.78
CA VAL A 70 -0.74 -36.33 -5.14
C VAL A 70 -0.53 -35.20 -4.15
N GLY A 71 -1.39 -34.19 -4.19
CA GLY A 71 -1.34 -32.97 -3.41
C GLY A 71 -1.00 -31.76 -4.26
N GLY A 72 -1.66 -30.68 -3.94
CA GLY A 72 -1.57 -29.42 -4.64
C GLY A 72 -2.93 -28.98 -5.18
N PHE A 73 -3.10 -27.68 -5.22
CA PHE A 73 -4.25 -27.06 -5.85
C PHE A 73 -3.85 -25.86 -6.69
N VAL A 74 -4.71 -25.55 -7.65
CA VAL A 74 -4.58 -24.38 -8.53
C VAL A 74 -5.92 -23.68 -8.65
N ILE A 75 -5.88 -22.35 -8.66
CA ILE A 75 -7.02 -21.46 -8.82
C ILE A 75 -6.95 -20.88 -10.24
N VAL A 76 -7.95 -21.18 -11.06
CA VAL A 76 -8.00 -20.81 -12.48
C VAL A 76 -9.11 -19.79 -12.70
N SER A 77 -8.80 -18.66 -13.33
CA SER A 77 -9.78 -17.65 -13.73
C SER A 77 -10.72 -18.16 -14.81
N LYS A 78 -12.01 -17.83 -14.67
CA LYS A 78 -13.00 -18.06 -15.74
C LYS A 78 -12.89 -17.02 -16.87
N ARG A 79 -12.40 -15.81 -16.58
CA ARG A 79 -12.27 -14.73 -17.55
C ARG A 79 -11.03 -14.91 -18.42
N ASP A 80 -11.15 -14.73 -19.73
CA ASP A 80 -10.05 -14.87 -20.70
C ASP A 80 -9.20 -13.60 -20.87
N ASP A 81 -9.68 -12.44 -20.37
CA ASP A 81 -8.98 -11.16 -20.39
C ASP A 81 -8.10 -10.91 -19.16
N VAL A 82 -7.96 -11.89 -18.25
CA VAL A 82 -7.05 -11.86 -17.11
C VAL A 82 -6.16 -13.09 -17.12
N ARG A 83 -5.11 -13.09 -16.28
CA ARG A 83 -4.19 -14.23 -16.18
C ARG A 83 -4.93 -15.54 -15.91
N PRO A 84 -4.52 -16.65 -16.52
CA PRO A 84 -5.22 -17.91 -16.37
C PRO A 84 -5.09 -18.51 -14.96
N VAL A 85 -3.88 -18.52 -14.38
CA VAL A 85 -3.61 -19.01 -13.02
C VAL A 85 -3.56 -17.84 -12.06
N LEU A 86 -4.48 -17.82 -11.09
CA LEU A 86 -4.57 -16.80 -10.07
C LEU A 86 -3.78 -17.16 -8.82
N GLY A 87 -3.68 -18.44 -8.51
CA GLY A 87 -2.94 -18.93 -7.35
C GLY A 87 -2.69 -20.43 -7.44
N ARG A 88 -1.64 -20.89 -6.76
CA ARG A 88 -1.29 -22.32 -6.67
C ARG A 88 -0.52 -22.63 -5.39
N SER A 89 -0.76 -23.80 -4.82
CA SER A 89 -0.07 -24.33 -3.64
C SER A 89 0.21 -25.82 -3.81
N LEU A 90 1.23 -26.31 -3.08
CA LEU A 90 1.51 -27.76 -2.98
C LEU A 90 0.63 -28.47 -1.94
N ALA A 91 -0.08 -27.73 -1.09
CA ALA A 91 -0.95 -28.30 -0.09
C ALA A 91 -2.19 -28.93 -0.75
N LYS A 92 -2.67 -30.02 -0.15
CA LYS A 92 -3.97 -30.59 -0.53
C LYS A 92 -5.09 -29.60 -0.19
N TYR A 93 -5.99 -29.34 -1.14
CA TYR A 93 -7.11 -28.45 -0.89
C TYR A 93 -8.09 -29.04 0.15
N ASP A 94 -8.41 -28.25 1.17
CA ASP A 94 -9.43 -28.58 2.17
C ASP A 94 -10.32 -27.34 2.40
N ALA A 95 -11.53 -27.38 1.86
CA ALA A 95 -12.48 -26.28 1.93
C ALA A 95 -12.94 -25.98 3.39
N SER A 96 -12.77 -26.92 4.31
CA SER A 96 -13.15 -26.74 5.72
C SER A 96 -12.05 -26.09 6.58
N ASN A 97 -10.82 -25.97 6.05
CA ASN A 97 -9.67 -25.47 6.78
C ASN A 97 -8.82 -24.48 5.95
N ILE A 98 -9.46 -23.56 5.25
CA ILE A 98 -8.77 -22.54 4.47
C ILE A 98 -8.22 -21.47 5.42
N PRO A 99 -6.91 -21.11 5.34
CA PRO A 99 -6.34 -20.00 6.11
C PRO A 99 -7.14 -18.71 5.94
N ASP A 100 -7.33 -17.96 7.00
CA ASP A 100 -8.14 -16.73 6.98
C ASP A 100 -7.58 -15.69 5.97
N GLY A 101 -6.25 -15.57 5.88
CA GLY A 101 -5.61 -14.73 4.87
C GLY A 101 -5.93 -15.18 3.44
N LEU A 102 -5.93 -16.49 3.17
CA LEU A 102 -6.34 -17.02 1.87
C LEU A 102 -7.84 -16.82 1.61
N GLN A 103 -8.69 -16.93 2.63
CA GLN A 103 -10.12 -16.62 2.48
C GLN A 103 -10.34 -15.15 2.09
N TRP A 104 -9.61 -14.23 2.73
CA TRP A 104 -9.61 -12.82 2.34
C TRP A 104 -9.17 -12.66 0.88
N TRP A 105 -8.05 -13.26 0.49
CA TRP A 105 -7.52 -13.17 -0.87
C TRP A 105 -8.51 -13.70 -1.93
N LEU A 106 -9.16 -14.83 -1.66
CA LEU A 106 -10.18 -15.43 -2.53
C LEU A 106 -11.39 -14.49 -2.72
N LYS A 107 -11.88 -13.88 -1.63
CA LYS A 107 -13.00 -12.93 -1.67
C LYS A 107 -12.62 -11.64 -2.40
N ALA A 108 -11.46 -11.09 -2.10
CA ALA A 108 -10.96 -9.87 -2.75
C ALA A 108 -10.77 -10.10 -4.26
N THR A 109 -10.15 -11.22 -4.65
CA THR A 109 -10.00 -11.62 -6.06
C THR A 109 -11.36 -11.77 -6.75
N GLU A 110 -12.32 -12.46 -6.11
CA GLU A 110 -13.67 -12.62 -6.71
C GLU A 110 -14.38 -11.28 -6.87
N ALA A 111 -14.30 -10.39 -5.87
CA ALA A 111 -14.91 -9.07 -5.93
C ALA A 111 -14.29 -8.20 -7.03
N SER A 112 -12.96 -8.19 -7.13
CA SER A 112 -12.22 -7.48 -8.16
C SER A 112 -12.58 -7.96 -9.57
N LEU A 113 -12.53 -9.26 -9.81
CA LEU A 113 -12.90 -9.82 -11.11
C LEU A 113 -14.37 -9.58 -11.47
N ARG A 114 -15.28 -9.60 -10.49
CA ARG A 114 -16.71 -9.32 -10.69
C ARG A 114 -16.97 -7.85 -11.07
N SER A 115 -16.19 -6.91 -10.53
CA SER A 115 -16.29 -5.49 -10.90
C SER A 115 -15.81 -5.19 -12.31
N GLY A 116 -15.23 -6.16 -13.00
CA GLY A 116 -14.67 -6.02 -14.34
C GLY A 116 -13.21 -5.59 -14.34
N ALA A 117 -12.56 -5.54 -13.17
CA ALA A 117 -11.14 -5.23 -13.08
C ALA A 117 -10.34 -6.19 -13.96
N ARG A 118 -9.39 -5.62 -14.71
CA ARG A 118 -8.38 -6.35 -15.49
C ARG A 118 -7.09 -6.39 -14.68
N ALA A 119 -6.13 -7.20 -15.13
CA ALA A 119 -4.78 -7.04 -14.61
C ALA A 119 -4.32 -5.60 -14.87
N SER A 120 -3.64 -5.03 -13.87
CA SER A 120 -3.05 -3.71 -14.02
C SER A 120 -2.12 -3.66 -15.24
N GLU A 121 -2.10 -2.55 -15.96
CA GLU A 121 -1.11 -2.31 -17.04
C GLU A 121 0.32 -2.35 -16.48
N ASP A 122 0.48 -2.03 -15.19
CA ASP A 122 1.74 -2.07 -14.46
C ASP A 122 2.09 -3.46 -13.89
N ALA A 123 1.29 -4.50 -14.11
CA ALA A 123 1.51 -5.85 -13.60
C ALA A 123 2.88 -6.44 -14.01
N ASP A 124 3.42 -6.01 -15.14
CA ASP A 124 4.73 -6.42 -15.63
C ASP A 124 5.89 -5.97 -14.73
N ILE A 125 5.68 -4.98 -13.87
CA ILE A 125 6.65 -4.55 -12.86
C ILE A 125 6.96 -5.68 -11.87
N LEU A 126 5.98 -6.52 -11.56
CA LEU A 126 6.18 -7.69 -10.68
C LEU A 126 6.96 -8.83 -11.34
N LYS A 127 7.15 -8.82 -12.66
CA LYS A 127 7.93 -9.86 -13.34
C LYS A 127 9.42 -9.65 -13.13
N VAL A 128 10.11 -10.69 -12.71
CA VAL A 128 11.56 -10.72 -12.51
C VAL A 128 12.23 -11.61 -13.56
N GLY A 129 13.51 -11.36 -13.85
CA GLY A 129 14.26 -12.17 -14.83
C GLY A 129 14.55 -13.58 -14.31
N GLU A 130 14.69 -13.74 -12.99
CA GLU A 130 14.93 -15.01 -12.28
C GLU A 130 14.03 -15.05 -11.05
N THR A 131 13.44 -16.22 -10.77
CA THR A 131 12.58 -16.41 -9.60
C THR A 131 13.36 -16.22 -8.32
N VAL A 132 12.85 -15.36 -7.44
CA VAL A 132 13.23 -15.29 -6.03
C VAL A 132 12.37 -16.31 -5.29
N ASP A 133 12.94 -17.49 -5.04
CA ASP A 133 12.25 -18.55 -4.30
C ASP A 133 11.90 -18.11 -2.88
N ASN A 134 10.93 -18.79 -2.28
CA ASN A 134 10.61 -18.60 -0.87
C ASN A 134 11.87 -18.70 0.01
N PHE A 135 12.15 -17.63 0.74
CA PHE A 135 13.34 -17.54 1.60
C PHE A 135 13.00 -17.56 3.10
N VAL A 136 11.72 -17.54 3.50
CA VAL A 136 11.27 -17.69 4.89
C VAL A 136 10.71 -19.10 5.07
N THR A 137 11.49 -19.96 5.71
CA THR A 137 11.21 -21.41 5.81
C THR A 137 10.27 -21.79 6.96
N THR A 138 10.00 -20.86 7.89
CA THR A 138 9.12 -21.10 9.03
C THR A 138 7.68 -21.35 8.60
N GLU A 139 7.07 -22.42 9.14
CA GLU A 139 5.69 -22.82 8.94
C GLU A 139 4.93 -22.73 10.26
N TRP A 140 4.94 -21.53 10.87
CA TRP A 140 4.34 -21.34 12.18
C TRP A 140 2.83 -21.09 12.10
N ASP A 141 2.18 -21.22 13.26
CA ASP A 141 0.73 -21.15 13.44
C ASP A 141 0.38 -20.28 14.65
N GLN A 142 -0.89 -20.08 14.88
CA GLN A 142 -1.41 -19.26 15.98
C GLN A 142 -1.83 -20.07 17.21
N HIS A 143 -1.93 -21.40 17.10
CA HIS A 143 -2.38 -22.32 18.15
C HIS A 143 -1.20 -22.95 18.91
N SER A 144 -1.48 -24.00 19.67
CA SER A 144 -0.43 -24.77 20.36
C SER A 144 0.56 -25.39 19.36
N PRO A 145 1.89 -25.29 19.60
CA PRO A 145 2.54 -24.81 20.82
C PRO A 145 2.89 -23.32 20.83
N TYR A 146 2.55 -22.58 19.78
CA TYR A 146 2.95 -21.18 19.55
C TYR A 146 2.34 -20.24 20.59
N ASN A 147 1.11 -20.48 21.02
CA ASN A 147 0.36 -19.64 21.96
C ASN A 147 0.57 -20.02 23.45
N HIS A 148 1.58 -20.79 23.78
CA HIS A 148 1.78 -21.33 25.14
C HIS A 148 1.75 -20.25 26.24
N TYR A 149 2.24 -19.05 25.97
CA TYR A 149 2.24 -17.93 26.91
C TYR A 149 1.15 -16.88 26.65
N CYS A 150 0.35 -17.05 25.63
CA CYS A 150 -0.81 -16.17 25.43
C CYS A 150 -1.78 -16.30 26.60
N PRO A 151 -2.47 -15.22 27.00
CA PRO A 151 -3.35 -15.22 28.15
C PRO A 151 -4.53 -16.17 27.98
N GLU A 152 -5.02 -16.69 29.08
CA GLU A 152 -6.31 -17.38 29.18
C GLU A 152 -7.40 -16.35 29.50
N ASP A 153 -8.58 -16.56 28.95
CA ASP A 153 -9.76 -15.78 29.29
C ASP A 153 -10.38 -16.24 30.64
N LYS A 154 -11.47 -15.60 31.09
CA LYS A 154 -12.14 -15.95 32.33
C LYS A 154 -12.79 -17.33 32.32
N ASN A 155 -12.97 -17.94 31.15
CA ASN A 155 -13.48 -19.31 31.00
C ASN A 155 -12.33 -20.34 31.05
N GLY A 156 -11.06 -19.90 31.13
CA GLY A 156 -9.88 -20.75 31.09
C GLY A 156 -9.47 -21.18 29.69
N GLU A 157 -10.01 -20.54 28.65
CA GLU A 157 -9.67 -20.80 27.27
C GLU A 157 -8.44 -19.97 26.84
N ARG A 158 -7.42 -20.63 26.30
CA ARG A 158 -6.19 -19.96 25.90
C ARG A 158 -6.37 -19.23 24.57
N SER A 159 -5.98 -17.96 24.56
CA SER A 159 -6.00 -17.13 23.35
C SER A 159 -5.02 -17.64 22.30
N VAL A 160 -5.35 -17.41 21.01
CA VAL A 160 -4.41 -17.60 19.88
C VAL A 160 -3.41 -16.45 19.83
N THR A 161 -2.24 -16.64 19.17
CA THR A 161 -1.18 -15.62 19.09
C THR A 161 -1.62 -14.36 18.36
N GLY A 162 -2.51 -14.49 17.38
CA GLY A 162 -2.88 -13.46 16.42
C GLY A 162 -1.95 -13.43 15.21
N CYS A 163 -2.52 -13.19 14.03
CA CYS A 163 -1.80 -13.23 12.74
C CYS A 163 -0.66 -12.20 12.67
N VAL A 164 -0.85 -11.00 13.23
CA VAL A 164 0.16 -9.95 13.28
C VAL A 164 1.41 -10.41 14.07
N ALA A 165 1.22 -10.95 15.27
CA ALA A 165 2.33 -11.45 16.09
C ALA A 165 3.04 -12.62 15.41
N THR A 166 2.31 -13.51 14.75
CA THR A 166 2.86 -14.66 14.01
C THR A 166 3.70 -14.20 12.83
N ALA A 167 3.20 -13.27 12.01
CA ALA A 167 3.94 -12.73 10.87
C ALA A 167 5.19 -11.95 11.31
N MET A 168 5.10 -11.13 12.37
CA MET A 168 6.27 -10.46 12.96
C MET A 168 7.32 -11.49 13.41
N ALA A 169 6.93 -12.49 14.19
CA ALA A 169 7.85 -13.50 14.73
C ALA A 169 8.55 -14.28 13.62
N MET A 170 7.86 -14.68 12.55
CA MET A 170 8.44 -15.35 11.38
C MET A 170 9.49 -14.48 10.68
N SER A 171 9.18 -13.19 10.50
CA SER A 171 10.12 -12.23 9.91
C SER A 171 11.36 -12.01 10.78
N MET A 172 11.17 -11.85 12.10
CA MET A 172 12.26 -11.72 13.06
C MET A 172 13.14 -12.97 13.12
N HIS A 173 12.54 -14.16 13.03
CA HIS A 173 13.30 -15.42 12.99
C HIS A 173 14.15 -15.55 11.72
N TYR A 174 13.68 -15.11 10.59
CA TYR A 174 14.45 -15.10 9.34
C TYR A 174 15.76 -14.34 9.50
N PHE A 175 15.75 -13.18 10.17
CA PHE A 175 16.94 -12.39 10.44
C PHE A 175 17.68 -12.80 11.74
N LYS A 176 17.09 -13.66 12.56
CA LYS A 176 17.58 -14.01 13.91
C LYS A 176 17.90 -12.78 14.75
N TYR A 177 16.99 -11.84 14.78
CA TYR A 177 17.16 -10.54 15.44
C TYR A 177 15.85 -10.05 16.09
N PRO A 178 15.93 -9.34 17.26
CA PRO A 178 17.10 -9.08 18.11
C PRO A 178 17.44 -10.26 19.03
N ALA A 179 18.46 -10.11 19.86
CA ALA A 179 18.78 -11.13 20.89
C ALA A 179 17.75 -11.15 22.04
N ALA A 180 17.12 -10.00 22.31
CA ALA A 180 16.12 -9.85 23.37
C ALA A 180 15.12 -8.74 23.03
N GLY A 181 13.93 -8.86 23.59
CA GLY A 181 12.95 -7.77 23.64
C GLY A 181 13.25 -6.78 24.77
N THR A 182 12.74 -5.56 24.67
CA THR A 182 12.94 -4.50 25.68
C THR A 182 11.72 -3.64 25.88
N GLY A 183 11.64 -2.96 27.01
CA GLY A 183 10.59 -1.98 27.29
C GLY A 183 9.27 -2.59 27.74
N LYS A 184 8.18 -1.95 27.37
CA LYS A 184 6.83 -2.34 27.78
C LYS A 184 5.88 -2.34 26.60
N GLY A 185 4.83 -3.13 26.72
CA GLY A 185 3.70 -3.17 25.81
C GLY A 185 2.38 -3.22 26.57
N TRP A 186 1.33 -3.49 25.87
CA TRP A 186 -0.02 -3.63 26.41
C TRP A 186 -0.82 -4.67 25.62
N TYR A 187 -1.88 -5.18 26.19
CA TYR A 187 -2.82 -6.03 25.49
C TYR A 187 -4.19 -6.04 26.21
N SER A 188 -5.19 -6.57 25.56
CA SER A 188 -6.48 -6.88 26.19
C SER A 188 -6.83 -8.33 25.99
N VAL A 189 -7.72 -8.84 26.87
CA VAL A 189 -8.27 -10.19 26.79
C VAL A 189 -9.78 -10.11 26.74
N THR A 190 -10.36 -10.66 25.69
CA THR A 190 -11.80 -10.72 25.49
C THR A 190 -12.31 -12.09 25.91
N THR A 191 -13.22 -12.09 26.89
CA THR A 191 -13.98 -13.27 27.33
C THR A 191 -15.37 -13.22 26.74
N ASN A 192 -15.73 -14.20 25.93
CA ASN A 192 -17.09 -14.32 25.41
C ASN A 192 -18.01 -14.87 26.51
N VAL A 193 -19.17 -14.22 26.70
CA VAL A 193 -20.18 -14.59 27.68
C VAL A 193 -21.45 -14.96 26.95
N GLU A 194 -21.96 -16.17 27.16
CA GLU A 194 -23.18 -16.63 26.51
C GLU A 194 -24.38 -15.74 26.89
N GLY A 195 -25.04 -15.16 25.90
CA GLY A 195 -26.22 -14.30 26.08
C GLY A 195 -25.96 -12.91 26.64
N ALA A 196 -24.69 -12.47 26.73
CA ALA A 196 -24.30 -11.14 27.18
C ALA A 196 -23.16 -10.55 26.31
N ASP A 197 -22.89 -9.26 26.50
CA ASP A 197 -21.76 -8.61 25.84
C ASP A 197 -20.42 -9.21 26.33
N PRO A 198 -19.40 -9.31 25.45
CA PRO A 198 -18.09 -9.78 25.85
C PRO A 198 -17.46 -8.91 26.93
N VAL A 199 -16.74 -9.53 27.84
CA VAL A 199 -15.95 -8.82 28.86
C VAL A 199 -14.52 -8.62 28.35
N VAL A 200 -14.03 -7.38 28.42
CA VAL A 200 -12.68 -7.03 27.97
C VAL A 200 -11.85 -6.56 29.16
N ASP A 201 -10.83 -7.32 29.51
CA ASP A 201 -9.82 -6.94 30.51
C ASP A 201 -8.59 -6.33 29.81
N LYS A 202 -8.08 -5.20 30.32
CA LYS A 202 -6.92 -4.51 29.74
C LYS A 202 -5.71 -4.65 30.65
N TYR A 203 -4.55 -4.82 30.04
CA TYR A 203 -3.26 -4.96 30.71
C TYR A 203 -2.28 -3.96 30.08
N GLU A 204 -1.87 -2.99 30.86
CA GLU A 204 -0.97 -1.92 30.41
C GLU A 204 0.40 -2.06 31.10
N ASP A 205 1.42 -1.43 30.54
CA ASP A 205 2.79 -1.43 31.10
C ASP A 205 3.40 -2.84 31.31
N VAL A 206 3.01 -3.81 30.48
CA VAL A 206 3.49 -5.19 30.59
C VAL A 206 4.91 -5.30 30.02
N ALA A 207 5.85 -5.84 30.80
CA ALA A 207 7.24 -5.96 30.40
C ALA A 207 7.41 -6.84 29.13
N ILE A 208 8.30 -6.37 28.25
CA ILE A 208 8.82 -7.12 27.09
C ILE A 208 10.29 -7.31 27.35
N GLU A 209 10.68 -8.50 27.80
CA GLU A 209 12.04 -8.81 28.30
C GLU A 209 12.49 -10.23 27.94
N GLY A 210 11.86 -10.83 26.94
CA GLY A 210 12.23 -12.17 26.49
C GLY A 210 13.61 -12.21 25.84
N GLU A 211 14.41 -13.22 26.19
CA GLU A 211 15.63 -13.58 25.47
C GLU A 211 15.29 -14.58 24.36
N TYR A 212 15.74 -14.31 23.12
CA TYR A 212 15.39 -15.12 21.95
C TYR A 212 16.59 -15.97 21.53
N LYS A 213 16.50 -17.27 21.80
CA LYS A 213 17.52 -18.24 21.40
C LYS A 213 17.18 -18.78 20.01
N TRP A 214 17.52 -18.02 19.00
CA TRP A 214 17.12 -18.26 17.60
C TRP A 214 17.47 -19.66 17.10
N ASP A 215 18.65 -20.21 17.48
CA ASP A 215 19.10 -21.54 17.05
C ASP A 215 18.31 -22.68 17.71
N GLU A 216 17.56 -22.42 18.79
CA GLU A 216 16.65 -23.39 19.41
C GLU A 216 15.25 -23.37 18.75
N MET A 217 14.92 -22.35 17.94
CA MET A 217 13.64 -22.26 17.24
C MET A 217 13.70 -23.06 15.95
N LYS A 218 12.68 -23.90 15.74
CA LYS A 218 12.56 -24.75 14.55
C LYS A 218 11.57 -24.16 13.57
N ASP A 219 11.74 -24.46 12.30
CA ASP A 219 10.83 -24.03 11.24
C ASP A 219 9.42 -24.60 11.41
N THR A 220 9.30 -25.81 11.99
CA THR A 220 8.04 -26.49 12.23
C THR A 220 7.96 -27.11 13.62
N TYR A 221 6.78 -27.16 14.17
CA TYR A 221 6.49 -27.81 15.46
C TYR A 221 5.27 -28.71 15.39
N MET A 222 5.32 -29.81 16.09
CA MET A 222 4.11 -30.61 16.35
C MET A 222 3.23 -29.94 17.41
N SER A 223 1.94 -30.08 17.33
CA SER A 223 0.96 -29.40 18.21
C SER A 223 1.16 -29.68 19.72
N ASN A 224 1.78 -30.80 20.07
CA ASN A 224 2.11 -31.17 21.46
C ASN A 224 3.57 -30.87 21.84
N ALA A 225 4.33 -30.19 20.98
CA ALA A 225 5.73 -29.85 21.26
C ALA A 225 5.82 -28.77 22.36
N LEU A 226 6.97 -28.73 23.04
CA LEU A 226 7.30 -27.66 23.97
C LEU A 226 8.18 -26.63 23.27
N ALA A 227 7.59 -25.50 22.88
CA ALA A 227 8.24 -24.43 22.12
C ALA A 227 8.34 -23.13 22.94
N LYS A 228 8.80 -23.22 24.21
CA LYS A 228 8.77 -22.08 25.16
C LYS A 228 9.46 -20.82 24.60
N ASN A 229 10.63 -20.99 24.02
CA ASN A 229 11.41 -19.87 23.48
C ASN A 229 10.66 -19.15 22.36
N LEU A 230 10.07 -19.90 21.43
CA LEU A 230 9.20 -19.35 20.39
C LEU A 230 7.92 -18.72 20.96
N ALA A 231 7.25 -19.39 21.90
CA ALA A 231 6.04 -18.84 22.53
C ALA A 231 6.32 -17.54 23.29
N THR A 232 7.52 -17.36 23.85
CA THR A 232 7.96 -16.08 24.44
C THR A 232 8.00 -15.00 23.36
N LEU A 233 8.66 -15.26 22.23
CA LEU A 233 8.71 -14.33 21.09
C LEU A 233 7.30 -13.95 20.61
N MET A 234 6.44 -14.96 20.40
CA MET A 234 5.05 -14.73 19.96
C MET A 234 4.27 -13.82 20.90
N PHE A 235 4.40 -14.06 22.22
CA PHE A 235 3.69 -13.25 23.21
C PHE A 235 4.29 -11.85 23.32
N ASP A 236 5.62 -11.70 23.23
CA ASP A 236 6.29 -10.40 23.21
C ASP A 236 5.88 -9.57 21.98
N CYS A 237 5.81 -10.19 20.80
CA CYS A 237 5.26 -9.54 19.60
C CYS A 237 3.81 -9.07 19.84
N GLY A 238 2.96 -9.91 20.42
CA GLY A 238 1.59 -9.54 20.71
C GLY A 238 1.48 -8.36 21.69
N LYS A 239 2.25 -8.37 22.78
CA LYS A 239 2.30 -7.25 23.75
C LYS A 239 2.75 -5.95 23.09
N SER A 240 3.75 -6.02 22.21
CA SER A 240 4.35 -4.84 21.58
C SER A 240 3.41 -4.11 20.61
N VAL A 241 2.46 -4.83 20.01
CA VAL A 241 1.48 -4.25 19.08
C VAL A 241 0.11 -3.98 19.70
N GLY A 242 -0.04 -4.23 21.00
CA GLY A 242 -1.32 -4.03 21.67
C GLY A 242 -2.38 -5.04 21.26
N MET A 243 -2.03 -6.32 21.29
CA MET A 243 -2.92 -7.40 20.85
C MET A 243 -4.22 -7.47 21.65
N GLY A 244 -5.36 -7.48 20.95
CA GLY A 244 -6.63 -7.90 21.49
C GLY A 244 -6.74 -9.43 21.45
N TYR A 245 -6.42 -10.08 22.56
CA TYR A 245 -6.42 -11.53 22.68
C TYR A 245 -7.82 -12.11 22.86
N SER A 246 -8.08 -13.24 22.20
CA SER A 246 -9.27 -14.06 22.38
C SER A 246 -8.95 -15.52 22.01
N ALA A 247 -9.70 -16.45 22.56
CA ALA A 247 -9.54 -17.88 22.27
C ALA A 247 -9.78 -18.23 20.79
N ASN A 248 -10.67 -17.49 20.13
CA ASN A 248 -11.06 -17.78 18.74
C ASN A 248 -10.36 -16.90 17.71
N SER A 249 -10.01 -15.65 18.07
CA SER A 249 -9.43 -14.69 17.12
C SER A 249 -8.75 -13.55 17.86
N SER A 250 -7.44 -13.46 17.76
CA SER A 250 -6.65 -12.36 18.32
C SER A 250 -6.21 -11.42 17.20
N GLY A 251 -6.28 -10.10 17.41
CA GLY A 251 -5.97 -9.11 16.39
C GLY A 251 -5.26 -7.87 16.92
N ALA A 252 -4.46 -7.24 16.06
CA ALA A 252 -3.81 -5.95 16.29
C ALA A 252 -3.75 -5.16 14.99
N ALA A 253 -3.64 -3.83 15.07
CA ALA A 253 -3.44 -3.00 13.89
C ALA A 253 -2.01 -3.15 13.35
N CYS A 254 -1.86 -3.40 12.04
CA CYS A 254 -0.55 -3.49 11.39
C CYS A 254 0.23 -2.16 11.47
N ALA A 255 -0.46 -1.04 11.58
CA ALA A 255 0.15 0.28 11.80
C ALA A 255 0.98 0.37 13.10
N ASN A 256 0.75 -0.51 14.09
CA ASN A 256 1.52 -0.55 15.34
C ASN A 256 2.86 -1.27 15.18
N ILE A 257 3.06 -2.05 14.11
CA ILE A 257 4.24 -2.91 13.90
C ILE A 257 5.53 -2.08 13.83
N PRO A 258 5.64 -0.98 13.04
CA PRO A 258 6.87 -0.21 12.97
C PRO A 258 7.31 0.34 14.32
N HIS A 259 6.36 0.87 15.11
CA HIS A 259 6.64 1.33 16.47
C HIS A 259 7.17 0.19 17.35
N ALA A 260 6.49 -0.96 17.33
CA ALA A 260 6.88 -2.14 18.11
C ALA A 260 8.29 -2.61 17.74
N LEU A 261 8.61 -2.73 16.46
CA LEU A 261 9.93 -3.14 15.98
C LEU A 261 11.02 -2.16 16.39
N ALA A 262 10.77 -0.85 16.27
CA ALA A 262 11.74 0.17 16.63
C ALA A 262 11.98 0.24 18.14
N TYR A 263 10.93 0.30 18.96
CA TYR A 263 11.05 0.54 20.39
C TYR A 263 11.26 -0.71 21.23
N ASN A 264 10.68 -1.84 20.84
CA ASN A 264 10.77 -3.07 21.62
C ASN A 264 11.79 -4.06 21.08
N PHE A 265 12.13 -3.97 19.79
CA PHE A 265 13.00 -4.96 19.14
C PHE A 265 14.24 -4.35 18.47
N SER A 266 14.53 -3.08 18.75
CA SER A 266 15.76 -2.39 18.32
C SER A 266 15.98 -2.33 16.80
N TYR A 267 14.93 -2.42 16.00
CA TYR A 267 15.00 -2.13 14.57
C TYR A 267 15.23 -0.64 14.33
N ASP A 268 15.79 -0.30 13.18
CA ASP A 268 16.01 1.09 12.84
C ASP A 268 14.67 1.80 12.56
N SER A 269 14.38 2.83 13.36
CA SER A 269 13.12 3.58 13.27
C SER A 269 12.95 4.31 11.94
N LEU A 270 14.02 4.53 11.19
CA LEU A 270 13.98 5.15 9.88
C LEU A 270 13.72 4.14 8.76
N SER A 271 14.04 2.87 8.94
CA SER A 271 13.91 1.85 7.90
C SER A 271 12.54 1.17 7.88
N VAL A 272 11.90 0.99 9.05
CA VAL A 272 10.61 0.29 9.14
C VAL A 272 9.47 1.25 8.87
N ASN A 273 8.70 1.01 7.80
CA ASN A 273 7.61 1.87 7.39
C ASN A 273 6.31 1.10 7.12
N TYR A 274 5.19 1.78 7.36
CA TYR A 274 3.84 1.29 7.12
C TYR A 274 3.26 1.97 5.88
N TYR A 275 2.61 1.20 5.03
CA TYR A 275 2.08 1.63 3.74
C TYR A 275 0.62 1.20 3.60
N MET A 276 -0.22 2.13 3.16
CA MET A 276 -1.65 1.89 2.85
C MET A 276 -1.85 1.91 1.34
N ARG A 277 -2.39 0.84 0.77
CA ARG A 277 -2.57 0.67 -0.68
C ARG A 277 -3.29 1.84 -1.34
N ASP A 278 -4.27 2.42 -0.66
CA ASP A 278 -5.12 3.50 -1.20
C ASP A 278 -4.34 4.76 -1.58
N PHE A 279 -3.13 4.95 -1.03
CA PHE A 279 -2.28 6.10 -1.32
C PHE A 279 -1.22 5.84 -2.39
N TYR A 280 -1.27 4.70 -3.10
CA TYR A 280 -0.25 4.31 -4.07
C TYR A 280 -0.87 3.92 -5.40
N THR A 281 -0.25 4.37 -6.50
CA THR A 281 -0.54 3.82 -7.83
C THR A 281 -0.13 2.35 -7.88
N ASP A 282 -0.65 1.59 -8.86
CA ASP A 282 -0.21 0.21 -9.09
C ASP A 282 1.29 0.15 -9.31
N LYS A 283 1.82 1.05 -10.12
CA LYS A 283 3.25 1.19 -10.41
C LYS A 283 4.09 1.32 -9.15
N ASP A 284 3.75 2.27 -8.26
CA ASP A 284 4.52 2.50 -7.03
C ASP A 284 4.40 1.31 -6.07
N TRP A 285 3.18 0.76 -5.91
CA TRP A 285 2.92 -0.37 -5.02
C TRP A 285 3.68 -1.62 -5.45
N PHE A 286 3.63 -1.96 -6.74
CA PHE A 286 4.34 -3.12 -7.28
C PHE A 286 5.86 -2.92 -7.28
N THR A 287 6.33 -1.69 -7.50
CA THR A 287 7.76 -1.35 -7.40
C THR A 287 8.28 -1.57 -5.97
N LEU A 288 7.55 -1.11 -4.95
CA LEU A 288 7.90 -1.34 -3.55
C LEU A 288 7.98 -2.84 -3.23
N ILE A 289 6.96 -3.62 -3.63
CA ILE A 289 6.92 -5.07 -3.40
C ILE A 289 8.09 -5.77 -4.10
N ARG A 290 8.33 -5.45 -5.37
CA ARG A 290 9.41 -6.04 -6.14
C ARG A 290 10.77 -5.76 -5.50
N ASN A 291 11.06 -4.51 -5.19
CA ASN A 291 12.36 -4.09 -4.66
C ASN A 291 12.70 -4.80 -3.36
N GLU A 292 11.73 -4.95 -2.43
CA GLU A 292 11.94 -5.68 -1.18
C GLU A 292 12.17 -7.19 -1.41
N LEU A 293 11.38 -7.81 -2.27
CA LEU A 293 11.50 -9.25 -2.51
C LEU A 293 12.76 -9.61 -3.30
N GLU A 294 13.22 -8.80 -4.25
CA GLU A 294 14.47 -9.04 -5.01
C GLU A 294 15.69 -9.06 -4.10
N ILE A 295 15.71 -8.29 -3.02
CA ILE A 295 16.78 -8.31 -2.02
C ILE A 295 16.52 -9.28 -0.86
N ARG A 296 15.49 -10.13 -0.96
CA ARG A 296 15.10 -11.14 0.02
C ARG A 296 14.74 -10.56 1.39
N HIS A 297 14.03 -9.44 1.40
CA HIS A 297 13.40 -8.92 2.60
C HIS A 297 11.93 -9.36 2.62
N PRO A 298 11.44 -10.01 3.69
CA PRO A 298 10.05 -10.37 3.81
C PRO A 298 9.19 -9.12 3.94
N ILE A 299 8.03 -9.15 3.31
CA ILE A 299 7.02 -8.11 3.42
C ILE A 299 5.92 -8.62 4.35
N LEU A 300 5.66 -7.92 5.44
CA LEU A 300 4.45 -8.17 6.22
C LEU A 300 3.29 -7.49 5.51
N TYR A 301 2.41 -8.30 4.94
CA TYR A 301 1.26 -7.84 4.19
C TYR A 301 -0.02 -8.09 4.98
N SER A 302 -0.99 -7.20 4.85
CA SER A 302 -2.28 -7.33 5.50
C SER A 302 -3.40 -7.04 4.52
N GLY A 303 -4.43 -7.86 4.59
CA GLY A 303 -5.70 -7.63 3.91
C GLY A 303 -6.82 -7.45 4.92
N GLN A 304 -7.68 -6.46 4.70
CA GLN A 304 -8.83 -6.18 5.57
C GLN A 304 -10.14 -6.44 4.82
N ASP A 305 -11.08 -7.08 5.48
CA ASP A 305 -12.46 -7.25 5.05
C ASP A 305 -13.36 -6.53 6.04
N LYS A 306 -14.18 -5.60 5.55
CA LYS A 306 -15.07 -4.77 6.38
C LYS A 306 -15.98 -5.58 7.32
N ASN A 307 -16.31 -6.82 6.95
CA ASN A 307 -17.25 -7.66 7.68
C ASN A 307 -16.59 -8.75 8.52
N ASN A 308 -15.34 -9.13 8.20
CA ASN A 308 -14.68 -10.30 8.77
C ASN A 308 -13.33 -9.97 9.44
N GLY A 309 -12.96 -8.68 9.53
CA GLY A 309 -11.68 -8.27 10.12
C GLY A 309 -10.52 -8.36 9.13
N GLY A 310 -9.30 -8.21 9.64
CA GLY A 310 -8.07 -8.22 8.85
C GLY A 310 -7.22 -9.46 9.13
N HIS A 311 -6.36 -9.81 8.17
CA HIS A 311 -5.39 -10.88 8.31
C HIS A 311 -4.01 -10.43 7.82
N ALA A 312 -3.00 -10.67 8.65
CA ALA A 312 -1.60 -10.41 8.35
C ALA A 312 -0.88 -11.72 7.97
N PHE A 313 -0.01 -11.64 6.97
CA PHE A 313 0.77 -12.75 6.44
C PHE A 313 2.05 -12.23 5.76
N LEU A 314 2.93 -13.10 5.29
CA LEU A 314 4.17 -12.68 4.68
C LEU A 314 4.19 -12.93 3.16
N PHE A 315 4.75 -11.97 2.40
CA PHE A 315 5.29 -12.23 1.08
C PHE A 315 6.77 -12.54 1.21
N THR A 316 7.22 -13.65 0.61
CA THR A 316 8.55 -14.20 0.84
C THR A 316 9.22 -14.74 -0.42
N GLY A 317 8.72 -14.38 -1.59
CA GLY A 317 9.26 -14.73 -2.89
C GLY A 317 8.52 -14.05 -4.03
N LEU A 318 9.14 -14.02 -5.21
CA LEU A 318 8.58 -13.41 -6.42
C LEU A 318 9.03 -14.21 -7.65
N ASN A 319 8.09 -14.68 -8.47
CA ASN A 319 8.44 -15.50 -9.61
C ASN A 319 8.43 -14.72 -10.96
N THR A 320 8.93 -15.35 -12.00
CA THR A 320 9.00 -14.78 -13.36
C THR A 320 7.64 -14.45 -13.97
N ASP A 321 6.55 -15.01 -13.44
CA ASP A 321 5.18 -14.70 -13.87
C ASP A 321 4.58 -13.50 -13.10
N GLY A 322 5.32 -12.91 -12.15
CA GLY A 322 4.87 -11.80 -11.31
C GLY A 322 3.91 -12.23 -10.19
N MET A 323 3.97 -13.50 -9.76
CA MET A 323 3.25 -13.97 -8.58
C MET A 323 4.15 -13.89 -7.35
N VAL A 324 3.59 -13.50 -6.20
CA VAL A 324 4.27 -13.50 -4.91
C VAL A 324 4.10 -14.85 -4.22
N TYR A 325 5.16 -15.30 -3.51
CA TYR A 325 5.02 -16.43 -2.61
C TYR A 325 4.47 -15.96 -1.28
N VAL A 326 3.36 -16.55 -0.85
CA VAL A 326 2.65 -16.17 0.39
C VAL A 326 2.84 -17.25 1.44
N ASN A 327 3.30 -16.84 2.63
CA ASN A 327 3.26 -17.63 3.84
C ASN A 327 2.11 -17.12 4.73
N TRP A 328 1.05 -17.91 4.83
CA TRP A 328 -0.19 -17.52 5.50
C TRP A 328 -0.12 -17.54 7.04
N GLY A 329 0.96 -18.08 7.63
CA GLY A 329 1.06 -18.26 9.09
C GLY A 329 0.08 -19.32 9.63
N TRP A 330 -0.13 -20.41 8.88
CA TRP A 330 -1.11 -21.48 9.16
C TRP A 330 -0.47 -22.86 9.02
N SER A 331 0.59 -23.12 9.81
CA SER A 331 1.37 -24.36 9.75
C SER A 331 1.85 -24.77 8.35
N GLY A 332 2.19 -23.79 7.50
CA GLY A 332 2.59 -24.02 6.11
C GLY A 332 1.43 -24.40 5.18
N TYR A 333 0.23 -24.61 5.69
CA TYR A 333 -0.93 -24.99 4.90
C TYR A 333 -1.29 -23.90 3.90
N ALA A 334 -1.48 -24.31 2.66
CA ALA A 334 -1.79 -23.46 1.52
C ALA A 334 -0.72 -22.39 1.17
N ASN A 335 0.48 -22.41 1.78
CA ASN A 335 1.58 -21.58 1.32
C ASN A 335 1.82 -21.83 -0.16
N GLY A 336 2.13 -20.77 -0.94
CA GLY A 336 2.27 -20.91 -2.38
C GLY A 336 2.34 -19.59 -3.13
N TRP A 337 2.18 -19.66 -4.44
CA TRP A 337 2.25 -18.53 -5.35
C TRP A 337 0.86 -17.96 -5.65
N TYR A 338 0.69 -16.65 -5.46
CA TYR A 338 -0.59 -15.97 -5.64
C TYR A 338 -0.40 -14.66 -6.39
N ALA A 339 -1.35 -14.36 -7.27
CA ALA A 339 -1.40 -13.10 -8.00
C ALA A 339 -1.91 -11.97 -7.11
N ILE A 340 -1.31 -10.79 -7.24
CA ILE A 340 -1.74 -9.58 -6.52
C ILE A 340 -2.08 -8.43 -7.47
N ASP A 341 -1.83 -8.58 -8.74
CA ASP A 341 -2.04 -7.59 -9.80
C ASP A 341 -3.52 -7.34 -10.15
N ASN A 342 -4.41 -8.14 -9.60
CA ASN A 342 -5.86 -8.03 -9.78
C ASN A 342 -6.64 -7.85 -8.47
N LEU A 343 -5.94 -7.52 -7.37
CA LEU A 343 -6.58 -7.29 -6.06
C LEU A 343 -7.11 -5.85 -5.89
N TYR A 344 -6.69 -4.93 -6.75
CA TYR A 344 -7.14 -3.54 -6.69
C TYR A 344 -8.53 -3.42 -7.33
N ILE A 345 -9.46 -2.84 -6.59
CA ILE A 345 -10.78 -2.47 -7.08
C ILE A 345 -10.75 -0.96 -7.30
N GLU A 346 -10.64 -0.55 -8.56
CA GLU A 346 -10.80 0.83 -8.96
C GLU A 346 -12.26 1.24 -8.76
N SER A 347 -12.60 1.74 -7.59
CA SER A 347 -13.90 2.36 -7.35
C SER A 347 -13.69 3.71 -6.68
N HIS A 348 -14.07 4.76 -7.37
CA HIS A 348 -14.19 6.12 -6.85
C HIS A 348 -15.20 6.23 -5.67
N ASN A 349 -15.90 5.17 -5.38
CA ASN A 349 -16.63 4.96 -4.14
C ASN A 349 -15.73 4.12 -3.24
N LEU A 350 -15.02 4.79 -2.34
CA LEU A 350 -14.21 4.27 -1.25
C LEU A 350 -14.97 3.23 -0.40
N ASN A 351 -15.32 2.12 -1.02
CA ASN A 351 -15.79 0.94 -0.31
C ASN A 351 -14.54 0.22 0.19
N PHE A 352 -14.10 0.58 1.40
CA PHE A 352 -13.07 -0.11 2.19
C PHE A 352 -13.38 -1.60 2.42
N ALA A 353 -14.01 -2.26 1.44
CA ALA A 353 -14.43 -3.65 1.59
C ALA A 353 -13.22 -4.57 1.70
N TYR A 354 -12.09 -4.21 1.03
CA TYR A 354 -10.88 -5.04 0.98
C TYR A 354 -9.63 -4.15 1.03
N GLY A 355 -9.40 -3.51 2.17
CA GLY A 355 -8.20 -2.70 2.41
C GLY A 355 -6.93 -3.56 2.32
N GLN A 356 -5.85 -2.97 1.82
CA GLN A 356 -4.54 -3.61 1.72
C GLN A 356 -3.49 -2.72 2.37
N GLU A 357 -2.62 -3.32 3.16
CA GLU A 357 -1.57 -2.64 3.89
C GLU A 357 -0.29 -3.48 3.85
N MET A 358 0.85 -2.85 3.99
CA MET A 358 2.12 -3.57 4.16
C MET A 358 3.07 -2.84 5.09
N VAL A 359 3.96 -3.61 5.71
CA VAL A 359 5.12 -3.10 6.45
C VAL A 359 6.38 -3.57 5.72
N LEU A 360 7.21 -2.61 5.36
CA LEU A 360 8.50 -2.82 4.70
C LEU A 360 9.65 -2.44 5.63
N GLY A 361 10.88 -2.78 5.21
CA GLY A 361 12.08 -2.47 5.98
C GLY A 361 12.24 -3.38 7.20
N LEU A 362 11.72 -4.59 7.15
CA LEU A 362 11.81 -5.59 8.24
C LEU A 362 13.24 -6.12 8.42
N ASN A 363 14.25 -5.42 7.91
CA ASN A 363 15.66 -5.77 7.99
C ASN A 363 16.34 -5.02 9.16
N PRO A 364 16.99 -5.71 10.10
CA PRO A 364 17.70 -5.06 11.21
C PRO A 364 19.00 -4.34 10.81
N GLN A 365 19.51 -4.54 9.58
CA GLN A 365 20.83 -4.03 9.15
C GLN A 365 20.83 -2.58 8.65
N LYS A 366 19.75 -1.82 8.83
CA LYS A 366 19.68 -0.38 8.52
C LYS A 366 19.91 0.00 7.04
N THR A 367 19.68 -0.90 6.12
CA THR A 367 19.80 -0.63 4.69
C THR A 367 18.44 -0.81 4.05
N PRO A 368 17.69 0.27 3.79
CA PRO A 368 16.46 0.16 3.02
C PRO A 368 16.76 -0.39 1.62
N ALA A 369 15.80 -1.08 1.01
CA ALA A 369 15.88 -1.42 -0.40
C ALA A 369 16.02 -0.15 -1.24
N GLU A 370 16.70 -0.25 -2.40
CA GLU A 370 16.76 0.86 -3.35
C GLU A 370 15.33 1.27 -3.76
N GLY A 371 14.99 2.53 -3.58
CA GLY A 371 13.63 3.05 -3.83
C GLY A 371 12.66 2.91 -2.65
N VAL A 372 13.03 2.22 -1.57
CA VAL A 372 12.35 2.31 -0.27
C VAL A 372 13.02 3.41 0.53
N GLU A 373 12.68 4.63 0.21
CA GLU A 373 13.16 5.77 0.98
C GLU A 373 12.38 5.87 2.30
N ASN A 374 13.05 6.38 3.32
CA ASN A 374 12.49 6.73 4.63
C ASN A 374 11.50 7.88 4.53
N THR A 375 10.36 7.63 3.93
CA THR A 375 9.40 8.66 3.67
C THR A 375 8.28 8.66 4.68
N SER A 376 8.01 9.84 5.24
CA SER A 376 6.77 10.05 5.95
C SER A 376 5.61 9.90 4.96
N LEU A 377 4.62 9.06 5.28
CA LEU A 377 3.41 8.97 4.47
C LEU A 377 2.53 10.19 4.77
N MET A 378 2.76 11.28 4.05
CA MET A 378 1.86 12.43 4.05
C MET A 378 0.82 12.24 2.96
N GLY A 379 -0.45 12.39 3.32
CA GLY A 379 -1.57 12.21 2.40
C GLY A 379 -2.71 13.17 2.69
N PHE A 380 -3.65 13.28 1.77
CA PHE A 380 -4.87 14.06 1.98
C PHE A 380 -5.89 13.24 2.77
N PHE A 381 -6.70 13.92 3.60
CA PHE A 381 -7.86 13.26 4.22
C PHE A 381 -8.83 12.75 3.16
N TYR A 382 -9.47 11.62 3.43
CA TYR A 382 -10.43 11.01 2.50
C TYR A 382 -11.64 11.89 2.20
N ASP A 383 -12.10 12.66 3.18
CA ASP A 383 -13.26 13.56 3.10
C ASP A 383 -12.89 15.00 2.71
N LEU A 384 -11.59 15.32 2.70
CA LEU A 384 -11.05 16.62 2.29
C LEU A 384 -9.83 16.42 1.36
N PRO A 385 -10.00 15.77 0.20
CA PRO A 385 -8.93 15.53 -0.74
C PRO A 385 -8.53 16.82 -1.47
N PHE A 386 -7.30 16.87 -1.96
CA PHE A 386 -6.86 17.93 -2.85
C PHE A 386 -7.67 17.94 -4.14
N SER A 387 -8.27 19.08 -4.46
CA SER A 387 -8.97 19.29 -5.71
C SER A 387 -9.00 20.77 -6.10
N LEU A 388 -9.15 21.02 -7.38
CA LEU A 388 -9.29 22.34 -7.98
C LEU A 388 -10.70 22.56 -8.50
N SER A 389 -11.12 23.82 -8.59
CA SER A 389 -12.35 24.26 -9.26
C SER A 389 -12.13 25.63 -9.91
N THR A 390 -13.15 26.18 -10.54
CA THR A 390 -13.10 27.54 -11.12
C THR A 390 -14.29 28.37 -10.61
N ASN A 391 -14.10 29.67 -10.45
CA ASN A 391 -15.18 30.62 -10.19
C ASN A 391 -15.75 31.23 -11.49
N GLU A 392 -16.73 32.12 -11.36
CA GLU A 392 -17.39 32.80 -12.48
C GLU A 392 -16.44 33.69 -13.31
N ASN A 393 -15.29 34.07 -12.74
CA ASN A 393 -14.27 34.88 -13.40
C ASN A 393 -13.17 34.02 -14.09
N ASN A 394 -13.35 32.70 -14.20
CA ASN A 394 -12.35 31.76 -14.65
C ASN A 394 -11.04 31.76 -13.83
N GLU A 395 -11.11 32.17 -12.57
CA GLU A 395 -9.99 32.02 -11.65
C GLU A 395 -9.96 30.61 -11.07
N ILE A 396 -8.76 30.07 -10.85
CA ILE A 396 -8.57 28.71 -10.34
C ILE A 396 -8.64 28.74 -8.81
N LEU A 397 -9.56 27.98 -8.26
CA LEU A 397 -9.76 27.83 -6.83
C LEU A 397 -9.10 26.54 -6.34
N LEU A 398 -8.37 26.65 -5.24
CA LEU A 398 -7.96 25.53 -4.43
C LEU A 398 -9.07 25.26 -3.42
N ASN A 399 -9.80 24.15 -3.60
CA ASN A 399 -10.90 23.81 -2.71
C ASN A 399 -10.38 23.48 -1.31
N ASP A 400 -11.23 23.50 -0.30
CA ASP A 400 -10.86 23.11 1.06
C ASP A 400 -10.24 21.71 1.05
N PHE A 401 -9.12 21.54 1.74
CA PHE A 401 -8.39 20.28 1.80
C PHE A 401 -7.76 20.06 3.18
N GLY A 402 -7.37 18.83 3.46
CA GLY A 402 -6.63 18.49 4.66
C GLY A 402 -5.44 17.59 4.35
N ILE A 403 -4.28 17.91 4.91
CA ILE A 403 -3.06 17.11 4.83
C ILE A 403 -2.83 16.44 6.17
N ALA A 404 -2.66 15.11 6.18
CA ALA A 404 -2.45 14.29 7.36
C ALA A 404 -1.16 13.48 7.27
N ASN A 405 -0.65 13.13 8.44
CA ASN A 405 0.44 12.19 8.61
C ASN A 405 -0.11 10.79 8.87
N PHE A 406 -0.03 9.91 7.88
CA PHE A 406 -0.42 8.49 7.99
C PHE A 406 0.76 7.59 8.34
N SER A 407 1.96 8.14 8.54
CA SER A 407 3.09 7.39 9.06
C SER A 407 2.99 7.22 10.58
N TRP A 408 3.70 6.22 11.11
CA TRP A 408 3.71 5.94 12.55
C TRP A 408 4.56 6.94 13.36
N ARG A 409 5.42 7.72 12.70
CA ARG A 409 6.32 8.70 13.33
C ARG A 409 5.70 10.10 13.33
N LEU A 410 6.19 10.97 14.22
CA LEU A 410 5.90 12.39 14.15
C LEU A 410 6.46 12.96 12.84
N PHE A 411 5.65 13.64 12.06
CA PHE A 411 6.11 14.48 10.98
C PHE A 411 6.50 15.85 11.54
N GLN A 412 7.77 16.21 11.39
CA GLN A 412 8.27 17.57 11.59
C GLN A 412 8.85 18.05 10.27
N GLY A 413 8.16 18.95 9.58
CA GLY A 413 8.55 19.31 8.23
C GLY A 413 7.70 20.39 7.59
N THR A 414 7.87 20.56 6.31
CA THR A 414 7.15 21.55 5.49
C THR A 414 6.44 20.88 4.33
N TYR A 415 5.46 21.57 3.75
CA TYR A 415 4.84 21.18 2.49
C TYR A 415 4.60 22.39 1.60
N LYS A 416 4.57 22.13 0.31
CA LYS A 416 4.36 23.13 -0.74
C LYS A 416 3.51 22.56 -1.87
N MET A 417 2.78 23.41 -2.57
CA MET A 417 2.10 23.08 -3.80
C MET A 417 2.97 23.46 -4.99
N ILE A 418 3.06 22.60 -5.96
CA ILE A 418 3.68 22.83 -7.25
C ILE A 418 2.59 22.89 -8.30
N ILE A 419 2.69 23.85 -9.21
CA ILE A 419 1.91 23.94 -10.44
C ILE A 419 2.92 24.05 -11.56
N GLU A 420 2.87 23.18 -12.56
CA GLU A 420 3.81 23.21 -13.67
C GLU A 420 3.10 22.89 -14.99
N THR A 421 3.66 23.38 -16.10
CA THR A 421 3.17 23.02 -17.42
C THR A 421 3.45 21.57 -17.75
N GLU A 422 2.56 20.90 -18.50
CA GLU A 422 2.75 19.52 -18.97
C GLU A 422 3.66 19.49 -20.22
N GLU A 423 4.92 19.91 -20.08
CA GLU A 423 5.92 19.99 -21.15
C GLU A 423 7.24 19.34 -20.71
N GLU A 424 8.16 19.03 -21.66
CA GLU A 424 9.49 18.47 -21.35
C GLU A 424 10.35 19.38 -20.46
N LYS A 425 10.12 20.70 -20.52
CA LYS A 425 10.78 21.71 -19.69
C LYS A 425 9.72 22.61 -19.09
N PRO A 426 9.11 22.17 -18.00
CA PRO A 426 7.96 22.86 -17.44
C PRO A 426 8.32 24.23 -16.86
N ASP A 427 7.45 25.20 -17.08
CA ASP A 427 7.38 26.39 -16.25
C ASP A 427 6.73 26.01 -14.92
N GLU A 428 7.38 26.35 -13.79
CA GLU A 428 6.98 25.94 -12.44
C GLU A 428 6.51 27.14 -11.61
N TYR A 429 5.36 27.00 -10.97
CA TYR A 429 4.82 27.92 -9.98
C TYR A 429 4.75 27.23 -8.62
N VAL A 430 5.29 27.85 -7.57
CA VAL A 430 5.41 27.23 -6.24
C VAL A 430 4.69 28.05 -5.19
N LEU A 431 3.77 27.40 -4.48
CA LEU A 431 3.11 27.95 -3.30
C LEU A 431 3.65 27.25 -2.04
N ASN A 432 4.42 27.98 -1.22
CA ASN A 432 4.92 27.46 0.04
C ASN A 432 3.94 27.82 1.17
N PHE A 433 3.65 26.84 2.04
CA PHE A 433 2.74 27.00 3.19
C PHE A 433 3.47 27.40 4.46
N PHE A 434 4.80 27.28 4.49
CA PHE A 434 5.64 27.63 5.64
C PHE A 434 6.74 28.59 5.21
N ARG A 435 7.16 29.43 6.13
CA ARG A 435 8.35 30.25 5.96
C ARG A 435 9.60 29.41 6.14
N ASP A 436 10.73 29.91 5.66
CA ASP A 436 12.01 29.27 5.88
C ASP A 436 12.30 29.15 7.40
N GLY A 437 12.59 27.91 7.82
CA GLY A 437 12.78 27.56 9.24
C GLY A 437 11.52 27.31 10.07
N GLU A 438 10.32 27.46 9.49
CA GLU A 438 9.06 27.06 10.13
C GLU A 438 8.66 25.63 9.70
N TYR A 439 8.10 24.87 10.63
CA TYR A 439 7.73 23.46 10.40
C TYR A 439 6.34 23.16 10.96
N ALA A 440 5.62 22.28 10.26
CA ALA A 440 4.48 21.59 10.83
C ALA A 440 4.96 20.51 11.80
N TYR A 441 4.18 20.27 12.86
CA TYR A 441 4.34 19.16 13.80
C TYR A 441 3.05 18.35 13.79
N ILE A 442 3.06 17.20 13.11
CA ILE A 442 1.85 16.40 12.91
C ILE A 442 2.10 14.99 13.41
N THR A 443 1.41 14.62 14.50
CA THR A 443 1.46 13.24 15.02
C THR A 443 0.74 12.27 14.09
N SER A 444 1.03 10.97 14.24
CA SER A 444 0.38 9.91 13.46
C SER A 444 -1.15 10.03 13.50
N ASN A 445 -1.78 9.92 12.33
CA ASN A 445 -3.24 10.03 12.11
C ASN A 445 -3.86 11.39 12.45
N TYR A 446 -3.06 12.44 12.57
CA TYR A 446 -3.54 13.82 12.68
C TYR A 446 -3.12 14.62 11.44
N GLY A 447 -3.71 15.80 11.26
CA GLY A 447 -3.40 16.65 10.11
C GLY A 447 -3.84 18.10 10.32
N HIS A 448 -3.57 18.89 9.29
CA HIS A 448 -4.00 20.28 9.16
C HIS A 448 -5.07 20.39 8.08
N THR A 449 -6.10 21.20 8.32
CA THR A 449 -7.12 21.54 7.33
C THR A 449 -6.94 22.99 6.87
N PHE A 450 -7.23 23.22 5.61
CA PHE A 450 -7.13 24.51 4.94
C PHE A 450 -8.46 24.83 4.31
N SER A 451 -8.99 26.02 4.61
CA SER A 451 -10.24 26.53 4.09
C SER A 451 -10.12 28.02 3.77
N GLU A 452 -11.09 28.52 3.01
CA GLU A 452 -11.17 29.95 2.63
C GLU A 452 -9.89 30.45 1.94
N ILE A 453 -9.28 29.62 1.09
CA ILE A 453 -8.04 29.94 0.37
C ILE A 453 -8.39 30.87 -0.79
N PRO A 454 -7.70 32.01 -0.95
CA PRO A 454 -7.86 32.85 -2.14
C PRO A 454 -7.61 32.09 -3.43
N SER A 455 -8.13 32.58 -4.57
CA SER A 455 -7.86 31.96 -5.86
C SER A 455 -6.33 31.89 -6.13
N LEU A 456 -5.90 30.88 -6.89
CA LEU A 456 -4.49 30.79 -7.28
C LEU A 456 -4.05 32.03 -8.07
N ASN A 457 -4.98 32.62 -8.83
CA ASN A 457 -4.75 33.87 -9.54
C ASN A 457 -4.45 35.03 -8.58
N GLU A 458 -5.17 35.12 -7.46
CA GLU A 458 -4.92 36.11 -6.42
C GLU A 458 -3.61 35.81 -5.67
N LEU A 459 -3.36 34.54 -5.32
CA LEU A 459 -2.16 34.12 -4.59
C LEU A 459 -0.86 34.42 -5.37
N PHE A 460 -0.89 34.33 -6.69
CA PHE A 460 0.25 34.64 -7.55
C PHE A 460 0.23 36.09 -8.07
N SER A 461 -0.76 36.92 -7.74
CA SER A 461 -0.82 38.33 -8.13
C SER A 461 0.19 39.17 -7.37
N GLU A 462 0.77 40.15 -8.07
CA GLU A 462 1.60 41.21 -7.49
C GLU A 462 0.77 42.48 -7.26
N GLU A 463 1.27 43.38 -6.41
CA GLU A 463 0.58 44.66 -6.14
C GLU A 463 0.27 45.43 -7.43
N GLY A 464 -1.04 45.60 -7.69
CA GLY A 464 -1.52 46.30 -8.89
C GLY A 464 -1.55 45.52 -10.19
N LYS A 465 -1.21 44.18 -10.17
CA LYS A 465 -1.27 43.29 -11.34
C LYS A 465 -1.92 41.97 -10.97
N GLN A 466 -3.10 41.74 -11.54
CA GLN A 466 -3.73 40.45 -11.44
C GLN A 466 -2.93 39.41 -12.24
N PHE A 467 -2.55 38.30 -11.60
CA PHE A 467 -1.87 37.20 -12.26
C PHE A 467 -2.87 36.34 -13.04
N GLN A 468 -2.47 35.93 -14.24
CA GLN A 468 -3.19 34.92 -15.02
C GLN A 468 -2.18 33.88 -15.52
N PHE A 469 -2.56 32.63 -15.41
CA PHE A 469 -1.75 31.55 -15.98
C PHE A 469 -1.72 31.68 -17.50
N PRO A 470 -0.54 31.57 -18.14
CA PRO A 470 -0.42 31.53 -19.60
C PRO A 470 -1.28 30.43 -20.24
N VAL A 471 -1.53 30.55 -21.55
CA VAL A 471 -2.19 29.50 -22.33
C VAL A 471 -1.37 28.21 -22.26
N GLY A 472 -1.99 27.11 -21.86
CA GLY A 472 -1.30 25.82 -21.70
C GLY A 472 -2.07 24.80 -20.88
N ASN A 473 -1.52 23.60 -20.77
CA ASN A 473 -1.98 22.56 -19.89
C ASN A 473 -1.06 22.47 -18.67
N TYR A 474 -1.65 22.30 -17.52
CA TYR A 474 -0.97 22.33 -16.23
C TYR A 474 -1.34 21.11 -15.40
N ARG A 475 -0.38 20.66 -14.57
CA ARG A 475 -0.64 19.77 -13.45
C ARG A 475 -0.25 20.45 -12.13
N ALA A 476 -1.00 20.13 -11.09
CA ALA A 476 -0.81 20.66 -9.76
C ALA A 476 -0.71 19.50 -8.75
N TYR A 477 0.20 19.59 -7.80
CA TYR A 477 0.45 18.56 -6.79
C TYR A 477 1.13 19.14 -5.56
N PHE A 478 1.13 18.38 -4.48
CA PHE A 478 1.78 18.79 -3.24
C PHE A 478 3.02 17.94 -2.97
N LEU A 479 4.02 18.60 -2.42
CA LEU A 479 5.22 17.97 -1.89
C LEU A 479 5.34 18.24 -0.41
N SER A 480 5.82 17.26 0.35
CA SER A 480 6.21 17.39 1.75
C SER A 480 7.69 17.03 1.91
N LYS A 481 8.31 17.57 2.96
CA LYS A 481 9.66 17.21 3.33
C LYS A 481 9.82 17.33 4.84
N SER A 482 10.10 16.22 5.51
CA SER A 482 10.47 16.24 6.92
C SER A 482 11.92 16.72 7.10
N ILE A 483 12.28 17.12 8.30
CA ILE A 483 13.65 17.51 8.63
C ILE A 483 14.63 16.34 8.56
N GLU A 484 14.12 15.10 8.56
CA GLU A 484 14.88 13.86 8.48
C GLU A 484 15.07 13.36 7.04
N GLU A 485 14.30 13.91 6.08
CA GLU A 485 14.31 13.52 4.67
C GLU A 485 15.30 14.38 3.87
N SER A 486 16.06 13.73 2.97
CA SER A 486 16.95 14.43 2.02
C SER A 486 16.15 15.13 0.93
N ASP A 487 15.06 14.52 0.47
CA ASP A 487 14.32 14.91 -0.72
C ASP A 487 12.85 15.22 -0.43
N TRP A 488 12.24 15.96 -1.35
CA TRP A 488 10.81 16.23 -1.32
C TRP A 488 10.02 15.02 -1.76
N GLN A 489 8.98 14.68 -1.00
CA GLN A 489 8.09 13.54 -1.26
C GLN A 489 6.72 14.01 -1.70
N LEU A 490 6.07 13.25 -2.58
CA LEU A 490 4.68 13.52 -2.96
C LEU A 490 3.75 13.39 -1.76
N VAL A 491 2.88 14.39 -1.55
CA VAL A 491 1.72 14.25 -0.68
C VAL A 491 0.67 13.45 -1.44
N ARG A 492 0.29 12.30 -0.91
CA ARG A 492 -0.47 11.29 -1.63
C ARG A 492 -1.97 11.53 -1.51
N LYS A 493 -2.69 11.30 -2.57
CA LYS A 493 -4.13 11.42 -2.64
C LYS A 493 -4.76 10.02 -2.56
N PRO A 494 -5.87 9.85 -1.80
CA PRO A 494 -6.60 8.58 -1.83
C PRO A 494 -7.04 8.24 -3.26
N GLY A 495 -6.88 6.96 -3.64
CA GLY A 495 -7.09 6.49 -5.00
C GLY A 495 -5.79 6.37 -5.83
N GLY A 496 -4.64 6.73 -5.25
CA GLY A 496 -3.33 6.60 -5.89
C GLY A 496 -3.03 7.65 -6.96
N ASP A 497 -3.92 8.61 -7.17
CA ASP A 497 -3.67 9.76 -8.04
C ASP A 497 -3.09 10.91 -7.20
N TYR A 498 -2.04 11.55 -7.71
CA TYR A 498 -1.32 12.60 -6.98
C TYR A 498 -1.56 13.99 -7.55
N TYR A 499 -2.16 14.07 -8.74
CA TYR A 499 -2.24 15.29 -9.52
C TYR A 499 -3.70 15.76 -9.67
N CYS A 500 -3.84 17.08 -9.82
CA CYS A 500 -4.99 17.73 -10.41
C CYS A 500 -4.53 18.49 -11.64
N TYR A 501 -5.37 18.58 -12.64
CA TYR A 501 -5.02 19.17 -13.94
C TYR A 501 -5.93 20.35 -14.28
N PHE A 502 -5.39 21.32 -14.99
CA PHE A 502 -6.18 22.37 -15.59
C PHE A 502 -5.57 22.86 -16.89
N SER A 503 -6.37 23.46 -17.75
CA SER A 503 -5.90 24.10 -18.97
C SER A 503 -6.42 25.53 -19.06
N VAL A 504 -5.62 26.38 -19.67
CA VAL A 504 -5.97 27.76 -20.00
C VAL A 504 -5.99 27.91 -21.52
N ALA A 505 -7.15 28.21 -22.08
CA ALA A 505 -7.32 28.42 -23.53
C ALA A 505 -6.93 29.85 -23.94
N ALA A 506 -6.76 30.08 -25.24
CA ALA A 506 -6.38 31.39 -25.81
C ALA A 506 -7.43 32.50 -25.55
N ASP A 507 -8.67 32.16 -25.29
CA ASP A 507 -9.75 33.08 -24.92
C ASP A 507 -9.85 33.33 -23.40
N GLY A 508 -8.92 32.78 -22.61
CA GLY A 508 -8.90 32.87 -21.16
C GLY A 508 -9.82 31.86 -20.45
N THR A 509 -10.49 30.96 -21.17
CA THR A 509 -11.32 29.92 -20.55
C THR A 509 -10.44 28.92 -19.82
N VAL A 510 -10.76 28.64 -18.54
CA VAL A 510 -10.11 27.64 -17.72
C VAL A 510 -10.97 26.37 -17.62
N LYS A 511 -10.36 25.22 -17.87
CA LYS A 511 -10.95 23.91 -17.65
C LYS A 511 -10.16 23.17 -16.59
N VAL A 512 -10.82 22.61 -15.59
CA VAL A 512 -10.22 21.78 -14.53
C VAL A 512 -10.63 20.32 -14.72
N ASP A 513 -9.68 19.42 -14.51
CA ASP A 513 -9.90 17.99 -14.36
C ASP A 513 -9.05 17.49 -13.17
N ASN A 514 -9.69 16.90 -12.17
CA ASN A 514 -9.03 16.48 -10.95
C ASN A 514 -8.49 15.04 -11.03
N GLU A 515 -8.67 14.38 -12.17
CA GLU A 515 -8.37 12.95 -12.32
C GLU A 515 -7.50 12.64 -13.54
N ASN A 516 -7.61 13.42 -14.62
CA ASN A 516 -6.97 13.08 -15.88
C ASN A 516 -6.13 14.21 -16.45
N SER A 517 -4.96 13.88 -16.96
CA SER A 517 -4.15 14.81 -17.76
C SER A 517 -4.92 15.35 -18.97
N LEU A 518 -4.89 16.65 -19.16
CA LEU A 518 -5.55 17.33 -20.27
C LEU A 518 -4.71 17.33 -21.55
N SER A 519 -3.42 17.01 -21.45
CA SER A 519 -2.51 16.86 -22.59
C SER A 519 -2.49 15.44 -23.15
N GLY A 520 -3.03 14.44 -22.41
CA GLY A 520 -2.93 13.02 -22.74
C GLY A 520 -1.52 12.43 -22.47
N ILE A 521 -0.65 13.18 -21.78
CA ILE A 521 0.69 12.72 -21.35
C ILE A 521 0.54 12.16 -19.92
N HIS A 522 0.55 10.85 -19.78
CA HIS A 522 0.34 10.17 -18.50
C HIS A 522 1.62 9.93 -17.68
N ASP A 523 2.82 10.11 -18.25
CA ASP A 523 4.07 9.75 -17.59
C ASP A 523 5.13 10.85 -17.71
N VAL A 524 5.14 11.78 -16.75
CA VAL A 524 6.32 12.61 -16.50
C VAL A 524 6.91 12.22 -15.15
N ILE A 525 8.06 11.57 -15.18
CA ILE A 525 8.80 11.16 -13.98
C ILE A 525 9.26 12.42 -13.25
N TYR A 526 8.88 12.57 -11.97
CA TYR A 526 9.44 13.59 -11.09
C TYR A 526 10.96 13.38 -10.96
N SER A 527 11.74 14.38 -11.33
CA SER A 527 13.16 14.47 -11.00
C SER A 527 13.36 15.72 -10.15
N PRO A 528 13.89 15.62 -8.92
CA PRO A 528 14.13 16.80 -8.09
C PRO A 528 15.10 17.75 -8.77
N ALA A 529 14.70 19.02 -8.88
CA ALA A 529 15.51 20.05 -9.52
C ALA A 529 16.78 20.34 -8.72
N SER A 530 17.90 20.39 -9.42
CA SER A 530 19.24 20.66 -8.89
C SER A 530 19.36 22.03 -8.23
N ASN A 531 20.17 22.10 -7.16
CA ASN A 531 20.59 23.25 -6.38
C ASN A 531 20.88 24.53 -7.19
N ALA A 532 19.94 25.45 -7.22
CA ALA A 532 20.16 26.83 -7.66
C ALA A 532 19.93 27.79 -6.48
N GLN A 533 20.76 28.84 -6.40
CA GLN A 533 20.79 29.77 -5.27
C GLN A 533 19.53 30.67 -5.25
N THR A 534 18.69 30.52 -4.22
CA THR A 534 17.43 31.24 -4.07
C THR A 534 17.63 32.63 -3.45
N THR A 535 17.03 33.67 -4.04
CA THR A 535 17.01 35.05 -3.51
C THR A 535 15.59 35.39 -3.04
N ILE A 536 15.44 35.94 -1.84
CA ILE A 536 14.16 36.25 -1.20
C ILE A 536 13.87 37.75 -1.31
N TYR A 537 12.63 38.11 -1.64
CA TYR A 537 12.15 39.48 -1.71
C TYR A 537 10.88 39.63 -0.84
N SER A 538 10.68 40.82 -0.28
CA SER A 538 9.40 41.22 0.30
C SER A 538 8.34 41.43 -0.80
N ILE A 539 7.06 41.49 -0.42
CA ILE A 539 5.95 41.66 -1.37
C ILE A 539 6.02 42.98 -2.16
N ASP A 540 6.70 43.98 -1.58
CA ASP A 540 7.00 45.28 -2.22
C ASP A 540 8.30 45.29 -3.05
N GLY A 541 8.88 44.10 -3.33
CA GLY A 541 10.02 43.90 -4.22
C GLY A 541 11.40 44.18 -3.60
N ARG A 542 11.50 44.38 -2.28
CA ARG A 542 12.80 44.58 -1.62
C ARG A 542 13.50 43.24 -1.36
N LYS A 543 14.76 43.13 -1.70
CA LYS A 543 15.58 41.97 -1.39
C LYS A 543 15.75 41.84 0.12
N LEU A 544 15.49 40.63 0.63
CA LEU A 544 15.60 40.31 2.06
C LEU A 544 16.82 39.42 2.31
N ASP A 545 17.57 39.72 3.36
CA ASP A 545 18.81 39.00 3.71
C ASP A 545 18.52 37.76 4.63
N SER A 546 17.34 37.61 5.17
CA SER A 546 16.71 36.48 5.85
C SER A 546 15.51 36.94 6.69
N THR A 547 14.49 36.06 6.83
CA THR A 547 13.35 36.12 7.77
C THR A 547 12.83 37.52 8.14
N SER A 548 11.99 38.10 7.28
CA SER A 548 11.20 39.28 7.65
C SER A 548 9.87 38.87 8.30
N SER A 549 9.32 39.78 9.11
CA SER A 549 8.04 39.65 9.81
C SER A 549 6.79 39.76 8.92
N SER A 550 6.92 39.73 7.60
CA SER A 550 5.80 39.85 6.68
C SER A 550 5.15 38.48 6.41
N ASN A 551 3.83 38.46 6.34
CA ASN A 551 3.05 37.24 6.12
C ASN A 551 3.21 36.65 4.71
N VAL A 552 3.86 37.36 3.78
CA VAL A 552 4.08 36.94 2.38
C VAL A 552 5.45 37.38 1.93
N VAL A 553 6.22 36.49 1.32
CA VAL A 553 7.52 36.80 0.70
C VAL A 553 7.58 36.23 -0.70
N ILE A 554 8.34 36.88 -1.58
CA ILE A 554 8.59 36.46 -2.95
C ILE A 554 10.01 35.86 -3.01
N MET A 555 10.13 34.63 -3.46
CA MET A 555 11.42 33.97 -3.69
C MET A 555 11.73 33.95 -5.19
N LYS A 556 12.94 34.30 -5.57
CA LYS A 556 13.41 34.28 -6.95
C LYS A 556 14.62 33.38 -7.08
N ASN A 557 14.55 32.42 -7.99
CA ASN A 557 15.64 31.52 -8.32
C ASN A 557 15.87 31.53 -9.84
N GLY A 558 16.87 32.29 -10.29
CA GLY A 558 17.09 32.50 -11.72
C GLY A 558 15.92 33.25 -12.37
N LYS A 559 15.14 32.61 -13.22
CA LYS A 559 13.90 33.13 -13.81
C LYS A 559 12.64 32.86 -12.98
N ASP A 560 12.73 31.99 -11.99
CA ASP A 560 11.60 31.60 -11.16
C ASP A 560 11.31 32.63 -10.08
N VAL A 561 10.06 33.06 -9.96
CA VAL A 561 9.58 34.00 -8.94
C VAL A 561 8.52 33.28 -8.09
N ARG A 562 8.74 33.23 -6.76
CA ARG A 562 7.90 32.49 -5.82
C ARG A 562 7.35 33.39 -4.73
N LYS A 563 6.07 33.28 -4.42
CA LYS A 563 5.41 33.94 -3.29
C LYS A 563 5.17 32.94 -2.17
N VAL A 564 5.61 33.26 -0.95
CA VAL A 564 5.42 32.41 0.24
C VAL A 564 4.38 33.05 1.14
N ILE A 565 3.33 32.30 1.50
CA ILE A 565 2.25 32.75 2.36
C ILE A 565 2.36 32.01 3.68
N ASN A 566 2.25 32.73 4.78
CA ASN A 566 2.19 32.14 6.11
C ASN A 566 0.73 31.89 6.49
N ALA A 567 0.32 30.62 6.55
CA ALA A 567 -1.05 30.19 6.81
C ALA A 567 -1.42 30.16 8.33
N ASN A 568 -0.55 30.64 9.21
CA ASN A 568 -0.84 30.67 10.64
C ASN A 568 -1.38 32.04 11.09
N ARG A 569 -2.70 32.15 11.15
CA ARG A 569 -3.44 32.95 12.14
C ARG A 569 -4.65 32.19 12.61
#